data_db1bc822aa904bceab96f0d769140c09
#
_entry.id   db1bc822aa904bceab96f0d769140c09
#
_cell.length_a   1.000
_cell.length_b   1.000
_cell.length_c   1.000
_cell.angle_alpha   90.00
_cell.angle_beta   90.00
_cell.angle_gamma   90.00
#
_symmetry.space_group_name_H-M   'P 1'
#
loop_
_entity.id
_entity.type
_entity.pdbx_description
1 polymer ?
#
loop_
_entity_poly.entity_id
_entity_poly.type
_entity_poly.pdbx_seq_one_letter_code
_entity_poly.pdbx_strand_id
1 'polypeptide(L)'
;MKKIWVIFTVLSILAATHISPVQAISESQSEAIQELLDETSKKSGETGLSLSIVDGDEVIYFSSGYANRKTEEPVTKDTLFELASVSKAFTGLGILLLEEQGFLSMTDPIQTYLPWLSFEYEGSPIDMQSVTLNNFLHHTSGLTNELHFQDIPQGNSQDMLLKTVEGLKTSQLQFLPSQQYQYGTVNYDVLGLVIEVVTNKSYERFMSDEVFQPLDLNDTYLYQADAQETGQMAKGYRPSFFMTIPYGAPDFAGNKPAGYIISNSKDMARWMKIQMGQIEDIPDNFKRIIEKSHKGNESVSADDGLYYGAGWLVNSDASYIEHDGVNPNFSTQVVLFPEDLRAVSLLTNSTNVNNIYIIDSVQNILEGKPIEPYQRSGMHLTDIIFSSATIIFTVLALLFFMISLRRERNNNQNRISKKRKVVIGGLLALTIIIAILSLIYPMFIGYDWQTLLVWQPYSLVTALLSLTAFCASFTWYIWKYPKIKPYKKSN
;
A
#
# COMPACT_ATOMS: atom_id res chain seq x y z
N MET A 1 -57.92 58.16 27.22
CA MET A 1 -56.49 57.82 27.20
C MET A 1 -56.33 56.38 27.72
N LYS A 2 -56.26 55.41 26.82
CA LYS A 2 -56.06 54.00 27.19
C LYS A 2 -54.66 53.64 26.74
N LYS A 3 -53.79 53.27 27.68
CA LYS A 3 -52.41 52.73 27.40
C LYS A 3 -52.52 51.27 26.99
N ILE A 4 -52.10 50.98 25.79
CA ILE A 4 -51.93 49.60 25.29
C ILE A 4 -50.52 49.16 25.63
N TRP A 5 -50.37 48.10 26.44
CA TRP A 5 -49.15 47.39 26.70
C TRP A 5 -49.00 46.34 25.63
N VAL A 6 -47.92 46.44 24.82
CA VAL A 6 -47.50 45.39 23.88
C VAL A 6 -46.51 44.51 24.64
N ILE A 7 -46.89 43.27 24.90
CA ILE A 7 -46.05 42.27 25.48
C ILE A 7 -45.29 41.61 24.29
N PHE A 8 -43.98 41.86 24.17
CA PHE A 8 -43.10 41.11 23.30
C PHE A 8 -42.74 39.77 23.96
N THR A 9 -43.36 38.69 23.51
CA THR A 9 -42.94 37.33 23.85
C THR A 9 -41.80 36.97 22.94
N VAL A 10 -40.58 36.98 23.46
CA VAL A 10 -39.40 36.43 22.77
C VAL A 10 -39.50 34.91 22.84
N LEU A 11 -39.92 34.28 21.76
CA LEU A 11 -39.77 32.83 21.56
C LEU A 11 -38.29 32.55 21.28
N SER A 12 -37.58 32.13 22.30
CA SER A 12 -36.26 31.50 22.12
C SER A 12 -36.48 30.13 21.50
N ILE A 13 -36.28 29.99 20.18
CA ILE A 13 -36.14 28.71 19.52
C ILE A 13 -34.76 28.20 19.91
N LEU A 14 -34.68 27.37 20.94
CA LEU A 14 -33.58 26.45 21.14
C LEU A 14 -33.62 25.48 19.96
N ALA A 15 -32.78 25.70 18.97
CA ALA A 15 -32.39 24.66 18.05
C ALA A 15 -31.62 23.63 18.89
N ALA A 16 -32.33 22.65 19.42
CA ALA A 16 -31.69 21.42 19.89
C ALA A 16 -31.06 20.76 18.67
N THR A 17 -29.79 20.93 18.52
CA THR A 17 -28.99 20.02 17.69
C THR A 17 -29.22 18.64 18.28
N HIS A 18 -30.01 17.83 17.61
CA HIS A 18 -30.11 16.42 17.90
C HIS A 18 -28.73 15.79 17.59
N ILE A 19 -27.83 15.90 18.54
CA ILE A 19 -26.72 14.90 18.62
C ILE A 19 -27.46 13.63 19.05
N SER A 20 -27.76 12.77 18.10
CA SER A 20 -28.17 11.39 18.41
C SER A 20 -27.11 10.84 19.32
N PRO A 21 -27.43 10.26 20.48
CA PRO A 21 -26.41 9.62 21.30
C PRO A 21 -25.74 8.54 20.43
N VAL A 22 -24.43 8.60 20.33
CA VAL A 22 -23.64 7.51 19.70
C VAL A 22 -24.09 6.25 20.42
N GLN A 23 -24.77 5.36 19.72
CA GLN A 23 -25.28 4.12 20.28
C GLN A 23 -24.11 3.17 20.39
N ALA A 24 -23.71 2.80 21.59
CA ALA A 24 -22.63 1.83 21.83
C ALA A 24 -22.81 0.60 20.93
N ILE A 25 -21.70 0.08 20.41
CA ILE A 25 -21.70 -1.11 19.55
C ILE A 25 -22.39 -2.26 20.28
N SER A 26 -23.50 -2.74 19.73
CA SER A 26 -24.28 -3.81 20.32
C SER A 26 -23.55 -5.14 20.30
N GLU A 27 -23.92 -6.08 21.18
CA GLU A 27 -23.35 -7.43 21.21
C GLU A 27 -23.50 -8.13 19.85
N SER A 28 -24.64 -7.99 19.18
CA SER A 28 -24.87 -8.57 17.84
C SER A 28 -24.00 -7.95 16.76
N GLN A 29 -23.67 -6.65 16.82
CA GLN A 29 -22.73 -6.02 15.91
C GLN A 29 -21.30 -6.49 16.18
N SER A 30 -20.93 -6.62 17.45
CA SER A 30 -19.62 -7.15 17.85
C SER A 30 -19.43 -8.58 17.37
N GLU A 31 -20.42 -9.44 17.53
CA GLU A 31 -20.40 -10.83 17.01
C GLU A 31 -20.26 -10.84 15.48
N ALA A 32 -21.02 -10.01 14.77
CA ALA A 32 -20.96 -9.93 13.31
C ALA A 32 -19.58 -9.44 12.80
N ILE A 33 -18.96 -8.48 13.49
CA ILE A 33 -17.60 -7.99 13.16
C ILE A 33 -16.57 -9.09 13.41
N GLN A 34 -16.66 -9.81 14.53
CA GLN A 34 -15.75 -10.92 14.82
C GLN A 34 -15.89 -12.04 13.77
N GLU A 35 -17.12 -12.41 13.40
CA GLU A 35 -17.38 -13.41 12.37
C GLU A 35 -16.81 -12.98 11.00
N LEU A 36 -16.98 -11.71 10.62
CA LEU A 36 -16.39 -11.13 9.40
C LEU A 36 -14.87 -11.30 9.39
N LEU A 37 -14.19 -10.98 10.49
CA LEU A 37 -12.74 -11.12 10.60
C LEU A 37 -12.30 -12.59 10.56
N ASP A 38 -12.99 -13.48 11.26
CA ASP A 38 -12.66 -14.91 11.30
C ASP A 38 -12.83 -15.56 9.93
N GLU A 39 -13.92 -15.25 9.22
CA GLU A 39 -14.10 -15.69 7.84
C GLU A 39 -13.04 -15.13 6.90
N THR A 40 -12.71 -13.86 7.04
CA THR A 40 -11.71 -13.20 6.18
C THR A 40 -10.33 -13.78 6.42
N SER A 41 -9.93 -13.93 7.69
CA SER A 41 -8.66 -14.59 8.06
C SER A 41 -8.57 -15.98 7.43
N LYS A 42 -9.60 -16.81 7.60
CA LYS A 42 -9.64 -18.16 7.04
C LYS A 42 -9.58 -18.16 5.51
N LYS A 43 -10.35 -17.30 4.83
CA LYS A 43 -10.39 -17.20 3.35
C LYS A 43 -9.08 -16.65 2.77
N SER A 44 -8.32 -15.86 3.54
CA SER A 44 -7.01 -15.31 3.16
C SER A 44 -5.81 -16.17 3.60
N GLY A 45 -6.06 -17.40 4.07
CA GLY A 45 -5.01 -18.34 4.47
C GLY A 45 -4.48 -18.12 5.89
N GLU A 46 -5.39 -17.88 6.83
CA GLU A 46 -5.11 -17.65 8.25
C GLU A 46 -4.24 -16.41 8.50
N THR A 47 -4.44 -15.38 7.69
CA THR A 47 -3.79 -14.07 7.84
C THR A 47 -4.17 -13.46 9.19
N GLY A 48 -3.21 -12.85 9.85
CA GLY A 48 -3.42 -12.11 11.09
C GLY A 48 -4.08 -10.76 10.80
N LEU A 49 -5.17 -10.47 11.51
CA LEU A 49 -5.97 -9.26 11.43
C LEU A 49 -6.09 -8.65 12.82
N SER A 50 -5.83 -7.37 12.97
CA SER A 50 -6.06 -6.60 14.19
C SER A 50 -6.86 -5.35 13.84
N LEU A 51 -8.07 -5.25 14.36
CA LEU A 51 -8.99 -4.15 14.12
C LEU A 51 -9.22 -3.39 15.42
N SER A 52 -9.14 -2.06 15.36
CA SER A 52 -9.61 -1.20 16.44
C SER A 52 -10.69 -0.26 15.93
N ILE A 53 -11.76 -0.10 16.71
CA ILE A 53 -12.85 0.83 16.46
C ILE A 53 -12.89 1.80 17.62
N VAL A 54 -12.82 3.09 17.31
CA VAL A 54 -13.17 4.18 18.22
C VAL A 54 -14.60 4.55 17.93
N ASP A 55 -15.47 4.60 18.94
CA ASP A 55 -16.87 4.99 18.83
C ASP A 55 -17.22 5.91 20.01
N GLY A 56 -17.15 7.22 19.81
CA GLY A 56 -17.18 8.19 20.89
C GLY A 56 -16.01 7.98 21.86
N ASP A 57 -16.33 7.80 23.14
CA ASP A 57 -15.32 7.57 24.18
C ASP A 57 -14.82 6.13 24.24
N GLU A 58 -15.52 5.19 23.65
CA GLU A 58 -15.20 3.76 23.70
C GLU A 58 -14.14 3.37 22.66
N VAL A 59 -13.37 2.34 23.00
CA VAL A 59 -12.43 1.68 22.08
C VAL A 59 -12.67 0.18 22.15
N ILE A 60 -12.95 -0.42 21.00
CA ILE A 60 -13.21 -1.85 20.90
C ILE A 60 -12.17 -2.47 19.98
N TYR A 61 -11.64 -3.62 20.39
CA TYR A 61 -10.60 -4.34 19.65
C TYR A 61 -11.13 -5.70 19.22
N PHE A 62 -10.87 -6.04 17.97
CA PHE A 62 -11.10 -7.35 17.41
C PHE A 62 -9.81 -7.89 16.81
N SER A 63 -9.62 -9.19 16.88
CA SER A 63 -8.46 -9.84 16.26
C SER A 63 -8.82 -11.22 15.75
N SER A 64 -8.17 -11.64 14.67
CA SER A 64 -8.34 -12.97 14.09
C SER A 64 -7.05 -13.43 13.42
N GLY A 65 -6.89 -14.75 13.26
CA GLY A 65 -5.73 -15.36 12.62
C GLY A 65 -4.47 -15.31 13.48
N TYR A 66 -3.32 -15.47 12.82
CA TYR A 66 -2.05 -15.67 13.50
C TYR A 66 -1.05 -14.55 13.23
N ALA A 67 -0.41 -14.05 14.29
CA ALA A 67 0.80 -13.23 14.21
C ALA A 67 1.96 -14.05 13.63
N ASN A 68 2.03 -15.33 14.00
CA ASN A 68 2.99 -16.29 13.47
C ASN A 68 2.32 -17.67 13.30
N ARG A 69 2.00 -18.03 12.07
CA ARG A 69 1.34 -19.32 11.75
C ARG A 69 2.18 -20.55 12.10
N LYS A 70 3.51 -20.43 12.06
CA LYS A 70 4.39 -21.57 12.36
C LYS A 70 4.34 -21.97 13.84
N THR A 71 4.18 -20.99 14.71
CA THR A 71 4.10 -21.20 16.18
C THR A 71 2.66 -21.16 16.68
N GLU A 72 1.67 -20.95 15.77
CA GLU A 72 0.26 -20.77 16.10
C GLU A 72 0.03 -19.62 17.11
N GLU A 73 0.86 -18.60 17.04
CA GLU A 73 0.76 -17.42 17.88
C GLU A 73 -0.40 -16.53 17.40
N PRO A 74 -1.45 -16.34 18.20
CA PRO A 74 -2.60 -15.57 17.76
C PRO A 74 -2.29 -14.08 17.70
N VAL A 75 -3.03 -13.35 16.84
CA VAL A 75 -3.03 -11.90 16.87
C VAL A 75 -3.75 -11.39 18.11
N THR A 76 -3.21 -10.34 18.70
CA THR A 76 -3.83 -9.57 19.80
C THR A 76 -3.80 -8.08 19.46
N LYS A 77 -4.44 -7.25 20.29
CA LYS A 77 -4.38 -5.80 20.17
C LYS A 77 -2.96 -5.22 20.35
N ASP A 78 -2.06 -5.98 20.99
CA ASP A 78 -0.67 -5.58 21.26
C ASP A 78 0.30 -6.13 20.18
N THR A 79 -0.19 -6.93 19.23
CA THR A 79 0.61 -7.42 18.10
C THR A 79 1.04 -6.27 17.21
N LEU A 80 2.33 -6.22 16.88
CA LEU A 80 2.95 -5.16 16.07
C LEU A 80 2.91 -5.48 14.59
N PHE A 81 2.58 -4.46 13.77
CA PHE A 81 2.51 -4.52 12.32
C PHE A 81 3.21 -3.32 11.69
N GLU A 82 3.77 -3.48 10.49
CA GLU A 82 4.18 -2.34 9.68
C GLU A 82 2.94 -1.56 9.22
N LEU A 83 2.95 -0.24 9.38
CA LEU A 83 1.83 0.64 9.00
C LEU A 83 1.79 0.95 7.50
N ALA A 84 2.82 0.58 6.78
CA ALA A 84 2.98 0.94 5.39
C ALA A 84 2.71 2.46 5.18
N SER A 85 1.99 2.86 4.14
CA SER A 85 1.82 4.29 3.81
C SER A 85 1.03 5.10 4.85
N VAL A 86 0.35 4.49 5.81
CA VAL A 86 -0.20 5.20 6.97
C VAL A 86 0.90 5.93 7.77
N SER A 87 2.17 5.49 7.65
CA SER A 87 3.35 6.19 8.17
C SER A 87 3.44 7.65 7.73
N LYS A 88 2.92 7.99 6.55
CA LYS A 88 2.96 9.35 6.02
C LYS A 88 2.20 10.35 6.88
N ALA A 89 1.11 9.93 7.52
CA ALA A 89 0.35 10.79 8.43
C ALA A 89 1.20 11.23 9.64
N PHE A 90 2.06 10.35 10.14
CA PHE A 90 3.00 10.68 11.22
C PHE A 90 4.11 11.61 10.74
N THR A 91 4.68 11.35 9.57
CA THR A 91 5.72 12.22 8.97
C THR A 91 5.16 13.60 8.64
N GLY A 92 3.94 13.65 8.08
CA GLY A 92 3.21 14.89 7.83
C GLY A 92 3.01 15.72 9.11
N LEU A 93 2.67 15.05 10.21
CA LEU A 93 2.56 15.72 11.51
C LEU A 93 3.92 16.23 11.99
N GLY A 94 5.00 15.45 11.82
CA GLY A 94 6.36 15.84 12.21
C GLY A 94 6.87 17.08 11.46
N ILE A 95 6.63 17.16 10.15
CA ILE A 95 7.06 18.34 9.36
C ILE A 95 6.23 19.58 9.71
N LEU A 96 4.90 19.41 9.95
CA LEU A 96 4.04 20.49 10.40
C LEU A 96 4.38 20.97 11.81
N LEU A 97 4.89 20.10 12.68
CA LEU A 97 5.39 20.47 13.99
C LEU A 97 6.59 21.44 13.88
N LEU A 98 7.52 21.19 12.97
CA LEU A 98 8.66 22.06 12.72
C LEU A 98 8.22 23.42 12.14
N GLU A 99 7.20 23.45 11.31
CA GLU A 99 6.61 24.70 10.83
C GLU A 99 5.95 25.48 11.97
N GLU A 100 5.18 24.84 12.82
CA GLU A 100 4.54 25.47 13.99
C GLU A 100 5.58 26.04 14.98
N GLN A 101 6.74 25.40 15.08
CA GLN A 101 7.88 25.86 15.88
C GLN A 101 8.69 26.96 15.20
N GLY A 102 8.41 27.30 13.93
CA GLY A 102 9.09 28.34 13.17
C GLY A 102 10.48 27.94 12.62
N PHE A 103 10.79 26.65 12.56
CA PHE A 103 12.04 26.16 11.97
C PHE A 103 12.03 26.14 10.45
N LEU A 104 10.86 26.08 9.84
CA LEU A 104 10.66 26.06 8.39
C LEU A 104 9.29 26.64 8.04
N SER A 105 9.05 26.87 6.74
CA SER A 105 7.72 27.15 6.19
C SER A 105 7.42 26.16 5.07
N MET A 106 6.17 25.67 4.99
CA MET A 106 5.77 24.79 3.89
C MET A 106 5.86 25.47 2.52
N THR A 107 5.95 26.79 2.46
CA THR A 107 6.19 27.56 1.23
C THR A 107 7.66 27.74 0.89
N ASP A 108 8.58 27.29 1.73
CA ASP A 108 10.02 27.39 1.44
C ASP A 108 10.40 26.51 0.26
N PRO A 109 11.24 26.99 -0.66
CA PRO A 109 11.83 26.16 -1.69
C PRO A 109 12.65 25.02 -1.09
N ILE A 110 12.54 23.82 -1.66
CA ILE A 110 13.27 22.63 -1.17
C ILE A 110 14.79 22.87 -1.11
N GLN A 111 15.34 23.67 -2.02
CA GLN A 111 16.77 23.99 -2.05
C GLN A 111 17.25 24.82 -0.85
N THR A 112 16.36 25.39 -0.06
CA THR A 112 16.72 26.00 1.23
C THR A 112 17.35 24.96 2.17
N TYR A 113 16.88 23.73 2.10
CA TYR A 113 17.30 22.62 2.97
C TYR A 113 18.20 21.61 2.23
N LEU A 114 17.93 21.35 0.97
CA LEU A 114 18.64 20.40 0.10
C LEU A 114 19.19 21.12 -1.14
N PRO A 115 20.24 21.98 -1.02
CA PRO A 115 20.70 22.84 -2.11
C PRO A 115 21.25 22.07 -3.32
N TRP A 116 21.58 20.81 -3.15
CA TRP A 116 22.08 19.92 -4.19
C TRP A 116 20.96 19.22 -4.99
N LEU A 117 19.70 19.27 -4.53
CA LEU A 117 18.57 18.66 -5.22
C LEU A 117 18.14 19.53 -6.38
N SER A 118 17.94 18.93 -7.55
CA SER A 118 17.47 19.62 -8.76
C SER A 118 16.64 18.67 -9.59
N PHE A 119 15.69 19.21 -10.37
CA PHE A 119 14.82 18.43 -11.22
C PHE A 119 14.82 18.98 -12.66
N GLU A 120 14.44 18.13 -13.58
CA GLU A 120 14.26 18.45 -14.98
C GLU A 120 12.81 18.15 -15.40
N TYR A 121 12.32 18.92 -16.36
CA TYR A 121 11.05 18.63 -17.03
C TYR A 121 11.26 18.73 -18.54
N GLU A 122 10.82 17.73 -19.30
CA GLU A 122 11.04 17.62 -20.75
C GLU A 122 12.52 17.81 -21.16
N GLY A 123 13.45 17.26 -20.35
CA GLY A 123 14.89 17.32 -20.59
C GLY A 123 15.54 18.68 -20.33
N SER A 124 14.85 19.60 -19.65
CA SER A 124 15.36 20.93 -19.29
C SER A 124 15.29 21.15 -17.78
N PRO A 125 16.31 21.75 -17.15
CA PRO A 125 16.25 22.12 -15.74
C PRO A 125 15.09 23.08 -15.47
N ILE A 126 14.40 22.86 -14.33
CA ILE A 126 13.30 23.74 -13.91
C ILE A 126 13.79 24.78 -12.89
N ASP A 127 13.00 25.83 -12.67
CA ASP A 127 13.22 26.76 -11.57
C ASP A 127 12.88 26.12 -10.23
N MET A 128 13.89 25.76 -9.47
CA MET A 128 13.75 25.10 -8.17
C MET A 128 13.14 26.00 -7.09
N GLN A 129 13.02 27.31 -7.31
CA GLN A 129 12.30 28.20 -6.40
C GLN A 129 10.81 27.93 -6.39
N SER A 130 10.28 27.30 -7.43
CA SER A 130 8.87 26.87 -7.52
C SER A 130 8.59 25.52 -6.87
N VAL A 131 9.63 24.78 -6.45
CA VAL A 131 9.51 23.45 -5.82
C VAL A 131 9.56 23.62 -4.31
N THR A 132 8.40 23.70 -3.67
CA THR A 132 8.27 23.97 -2.24
C THR A 132 8.01 22.70 -1.41
N LEU A 133 8.16 22.78 -0.09
CA LEU A 133 7.80 21.68 0.82
C LEU A 133 6.34 21.25 0.67
N ASN A 134 5.41 22.19 0.37
CA ASN A 134 4.01 21.88 0.07
C ASN A 134 3.85 20.90 -1.09
N ASN A 135 4.70 21.00 -2.12
CA ASN A 135 4.60 20.09 -3.26
C ASN A 135 4.87 18.63 -2.86
N PHE A 136 5.79 18.39 -1.93
CA PHE A 136 6.07 17.05 -1.41
C PHE A 136 4.97 16.59 -0.46
N LEU A 137 4.49 17.47 0.43
CA LEU A 137 3.44 17.16 1.40
C LEU A 137 2.15 16.67 0.72
N HIS A 138 1.77 17.32 -0.39
CA HIS A 138 0.52 17.09 -1.10
C HIS A 138 0.67 16.28 -2.41
N HIS A 139 1.82 15.64 -2.63
CA HIS A 139 2.08 14.85 -3.84
C HIS A 139 1.87 15.63 -5.16
N THR A 140 2.27 16.87 -5.19
CA THR A 140 2.21 17.75 -6.37
C THR A 140 3.59 18.19 -6.87
N SER A 141 4.65 17.47 -6.48
CA SER A 141 6.04 17.76 -6.86
C SER A 141 6.36 17.39 -8.32
N GLY A 142 5.57 16.52 -8.94
CA GLY A 142 5.86 15.91 -10.25
C GLY A 142 6.72 14.65 -10.19
N LEU A 143 7.18 14.26 -9.00
CA LEU A 143 7.83 12.97 -8.76
C LEU A 143 6.81 11.83 -8.72
N THR A 144 7.19 10.64 -9.20
CA THR A 144 6.33 9.45 -9.24
C THR A 144 6.98 8.26 -8.57
N ASN A 145 6.18 7.23 -8.28
CA ASN A 145 6.70 5.96 -7.75
C ASN A 145 7.57 5.19 -8.75
N GLU A 146 7.34 5.37 -10.04
CA GLU A 146 8.01 4.59 -11.09
C GLU A 146 9.52 4.81 -11.12
N LEU A 147 9.98 5.96 -10.67
CA LEU A 147 11.39 6.34 -10.72
C LEU A 147 12.25 5.72 -9.61
N HIS A 148 11.68 5.11 -8.54
CA HIS A 148 12.43 5.03 -7.28
C HIS A 148 12.37 3.73 -6.50
N PHE A 149 11.49 2.79 -6.80
CA PHE A 149 11.55 1.47 -6.16
C PHE A 149 12.82 0.68 -6.52
N GLN A 150 13.46 1.03 -7.63
CA GLN A 150 14.67 0.36 -8.11
C GLN A 150 15.91 0.73 -7.29
N ASP A 151 15.91 1.92 -6.67
CA ASP A 151 17.11 2.53 -6.11
C ASP A 151 17.04 2.78 -4.59
N ILE A 152 15.97 2.34 -3.91
CA ILE A 152 15.91 2.46 -2.45
C ILE A 152 16.98 1.56 -1.83
N PRO A 153 17.99 2.14 -1.18
CA PRO A 153 19.05 1.37 -0.56
C PRO A 153 18.49 0.41 0.49
N GLN A 154 18.95 -0.83 0.47
CA GLN A 154 18.60 -1.82 1.47
C GLN A 154 19.61 -1.82 2.61
N GLY A 155 19.14 -2.10 3.82
CA GLY A 155 19.98 -2.19 5.00
C GLY A 155 19.64 -1.14 6.05
N ASN A 156 20.41 -1.10 7.13
CA ASN A 156 20.10 -0.38 8.36
C ASN A 156 21.17 0.67 8.73
N SER A 157 21.86 1.27 7.74
CA SER A 157 22.83 2.34 8.03
C SER A 157 22.11 3.70 8.16
N GLN A 158 22.68 4.57 9.01
CA GLN A 158 22.10 5.89 9.32
C GLN A 158 21.98 6.85 8.11
N ASP A 159 22.68 6.56 7.03
CA ASP A 159 22.70 7.37 5.81
C ASP A 159 21.72 6.87 4.71
N MET A 160 20.87 5.89 5.00
CA MET A 160 19.99 5.29 4.01
C MET A 160 18.94 6.28 3.50
N LEU A 161 18.38 7.12 4.36
CA LEU A 161 17.42 8.15 3.97
C LEU A 161 18.09 9.19 3.04
N LEU A 162 19.28 9.67 3.39
CA LEU A 162 20.07 10.54 2.52
C LEU A 162 20.31 9.91 1.15
N LYS A 163 20.77 8.65 1.10
CA LYS A 163 21.01 7.93 -0.16
C LYS A 163 19.76 7.78 -1.01
N THR A 164 18.61 7.50 -0.38
CA THR A 164 17.31 7.42 -1.07
C THR A 164 17.01 8.74 -1.77
N VAL A 165 17.15 9.86 -1.05
CA VAL A 165 16.86 11.18 -1.61
C VAL A 165 17.96 11.65 -2.60
N GLU A 166 19.22 11.27 -2.39
CA GLU A 166 20.29 11.50 -3.38
C GLU A 166 20.02 10.81 -4.73
N GLY A 167 19.34 9.66 -4.72
CA GLY A 167 18.86 8.99 -5.93
C GLY A 167 17.88 9.84 -6.75
N LEU A 168 17.24 10.84 -6.16
CA LEU A 168 16.35 11.78 -6.85
C LEU A 168 17.08 12.93 -7.55
N LYS A 169 18.37 13.08 -7.33
CA LYS A 169 19.14 14.17 -7.93
C LYS A 169 19.03 14.13 -9.44
N THR A 170 18.61 15.25 -10.04
CA THR A 170 18.37 15.37 -11.49
C THR A 170 17.24 14.50 -12.05
N SER A 171 16.27 14.09 -11.23
CA SER A 171 15.11 13.33 -11.71
C SER A 171 14.28 14.13 -12.71
N GLN A 172 13.75 13.42 -13.71
CA GLN A 172 12.76 13.94 -14.63
C GLN A 172 11.38 13.95 -13.96
N LEU A 173 10.72 15.11 -13.96
CA LEU A 173 9.35 15.23 -13.48
C LEU A 173 8.37 14.83 -14.58
N GLN A 174 7.23 14.27 -14.21
CA GLN A 174 6.14 13.98 -15.17
C GLN A 174 5.32 15.23 -15.50
N PHE A 175 5.26 16.21 -14.60
CA PHE A 175 4.62 17.50 -14.77
C PHE A 175 5.31 18.54 -13.89
N LEU A 176 5.05 19.80 -14.18
CA LEU A 176 5.61 20.88 -13.33
C LEU A 176 4.93 20.91 -11.95
N PRO A 177 5.64 21.32 -10.90
CA PRO A 177 5.10 21.38 -9.55
C PRO A 177 3.78 22.15 -9.47
N SER A 178 2.87 21.69 -8.62
CA SER A 178 1.51 22.23 -8.40
C SER A 178 0.52 22.09 -9.57
N GLN A 179 0.87 21.42 -10.66
CA GLN A 179 -0.05 21.26 -11.80
C GLN A 179 -1.01 20.07 -11.64
N GLN A 180 -0.53 18.96 -11.11
CA GLN A 180 -1.29 17.73 -10.97
C GLN A 180 -0.93 17.01 -9.67
N TYR A 181 -1.85 16.19 -9.20
CA TYR A 181 -1.59 15.21 -8.16
C TYR A 181 -1.00 13.94 -8.78
N GLN A 182 0.07 13.45 -8.18
CA GLN A 182 0.62 12.14 -8.48
C GLN A 182 1.24 11.57 -7.22
N TYR A 183 0.61 10.55 -6.67
CA TYR A 183 1.15 9.88 -5.50
C TYR A 183 2.55 9.36 -5.76
N GLY A 184 3.51 9.82 -4.98
CA GLY A 184 4.91 9.43 -5.05
C GLY A 184 5.46 9.20 -3.64
N THR A 185 5.75 7.94 -3.29
CA THR A 185 6.22 7.55 -1.95
C THR A 185 7.43 8.38 -1.51
N VAL A 186 8.37 8.63 -2.42
CA VAL A 186 9.61 9.40 -2.17
C VAL A 186 9.40 10.85 -1.73
N ASN A 187 8.21 11.42 -1.97
CA ASN A 187 7.90 12.76 -1.47
C ASN A 187 8.06 12.84 0.06
N TYR A 188 7.65 11.80 0.76
CA TYR A 188 7.76 11.75 2.21
C TYR A 188 9.16 11.39 2.70
N ASP A 189 9.97 10.71 1.90
CA ASP A 189 11.39 10.53 2.19
C ASP A 189 12.15 11.86 2.09
N VAL A 190 11.80 12.71 1.12
CA VAL A 190 12.33 14.09 1.04
C VAL A 190 11.96 14.89 2.29
N LEU A 191 10.69 14.84 2.74
CA LEU A 191 10.26 15.52 3.96
C LEU A 191 10.99 14.97 5.20
N GLY A 192 11.18 13.65 5.28
CA GLY A 192 11.96 13.01 6.35
C GLY A 192 13.41 13.49 6.38
N LEU A 193 14.06 13.64 5.23
CA LEU A 193 15.42 14.19 5.15
C LEU A 193 15.47 15.69 5.53
N VAL A 194 14.45 16.46 5.19
CA VAL A 194 14.33 17.86 5.66
C VAL A 194 14.24 17.93 7.18
N ILE A 195 13.48 17.01 7.81
CA ILE A 195 13.45 16.89 9.29
C ILE A 195 14.86 16.68 9.83
N GLU A 196 15.65 15.76 9.27
CA GLU A 196 17.03 15.53 9.71
C GLU A 196 17.93 16.77 9.57
N VAL A 197 17.85 17.43 8.41
CA VAL A 197 18.65 18.61 8.11
C VAL A 197 18.33 19.77 9.07
N VAL A 198 17.06 20.02 9.32
CA VAL A 198 16.59 21.13 10.16
C VAL A 198 16.90 20.89 11.64
N THR A 199 16.76 19.66 12.10
CA THR A 199 16.87 19.32 13.53
C THR A 199 18.28 18.84 13.93
N ASN A 200 19.10 18.44 12.97
CA ASN A 200 20.36 17.73 13.19
C ASN A 200 20.20 16.47 14.07
N LYS A 201 19.02 15.85 14.02
CA LYS A 201 18.69 14.53 14.60
C LYS A 201 18.40 13.56 13.47
N SER A 202 18.59 12.26 13.67
CA SER A 202 18.02 11.28 12.72
C SER A 202 16.48 11.38 12.72
N TYR A 203 15.86 11.04 11.60
CA TYR A 203 14.41 11.01 11.46
C TYR A 203 13.75 10.19 12.58
N GLU A 204 14.31 9.01 12.87
CA GLU A 204 13.78 8.13 13.89
C GLU A 204 13.84 8.74 15.28
N ARG A 205 14.96 9.39 15.60
CA ARG A 205 15.11 10.04 16.90
C ARG A 205 14.16 11.22 17.03
N PHE A 206 14.01 12.03 15.99
CA PHE A 206 13.07 13.13 15.99
C PHE A 206 11.64 12.65 16.20
N MET A 207 11.21 11.64 15.41
CA MET A 207 9.85 11.13 15.52
C MET A 207 9.57 10.50 16.90
N SER A 208 10.52 9.75 17.44
CA SER A 208 10.39 9.17 18.77
C SER A 208 10.29 10.25 19.87
N ASP A 209 11.24 11.21 19.89
CA ASP A 209 11.34 12.22 20.97
C ASP A 209 10.24 13.28 20.87
N GLU A 210 9.93 13.74 19.65
CA GLU A 210 9.11 14.93 19.43
C GLU A 210 7.66 14.62 18.99
N VAL A 211 7.37 13.38 18.53
CA VAL A 211 6.03 13.00 18.07
C VAL A 211 5.46 11.86 18.93
N PHE A 212 6.13 10.71 18.98
CA PHE A 212 5.54 9.54 19.64
C PHE A 212 5.43 9.68 21.16
N GLN A 213 6.52 10.09 21.82
CA GLN A 213 6.51 10.28 23.29
C GLN A 213 5.50 11.36 23.74
N PRO A 214 5.45 12.57 23.14
CA PRO A 214 4.47 13.58 23.54
C PRO A 214 3.02 13.17 23.31
N LEU A 215 2.76 12.23 22.38
CA LEU A 215 1.44 11.69 22.08
C LEU A 215 1.15 10.38 22.83
N ASP A 216 2.09 9.90 23.67
CA ASP A 216 1.97 8.67 24.45
C ASP A 216 1.72 7.43 23.57
N LEU A 217 2.42 7.36 22.41
CA LEU A 217 2.43 6.22 21.50
C LEU A 217 3.62 5.31 21.83
N ASN A 218 3.49 4.55 22.93
CA ASN A 218 4.60 3.86 23.57
C ASN A 218 4.99 2.54 22.89
N ASP A 219 4.09 1.98 22.06
CA ASP A 219 4.29 0.75 21.30
C ASP A 219 4.40 1.02 19.81
N THR A 220 4.92 2.22 19.44
CA THR A 220 5.16 2.63 18.06
C THR A 220 6.66 2.78 17.80
N TYR A 221 7.17 2.07 16.78
CA TYR A 221 8.60 1.86 16.54
C TYR A 221 9.01 2.30 15.13
N LEU A 222 10.28 2.67 14.99
CA LEU A 222 10.93 3.05 13.73
C LEU A 222 12.04 2.07 13.33
N TYR A 223 12.48 1.23 14.26
CA TYR A 223 13.43 0.17 13.99
C TYR A 223 12.75 -1.19 14.13
N GLN A 224 12.84 -1.99 13.06
CA GLN A 224 12.28 -3.34 13.06
C GLN A 224 12.94 -4.22 14.14
N ALA A 225 14.22 -3.98 14.44
CA ALA A 225 14.93 -4.70 15.50
C ALA A 225 14.28 -4.47 16.86
N ASP A 226 13.97 -3.22 17.21
CA ASP A 226 13.35 -2.86 18.50
C ASP A 226 11.96 -3.50 18.63
N ALA A 227 11.16 -3.43 17.54
CA ALA A 227 9.85 -4.09 17.50
C ALA A 227 9.96 -5.62 17.63
N GLN A 228 11.00 -6.24 17.05
CA GLN A 228 11.24 -7.69 17.17
C GLN A 228 11.69 -8.10 18.58
N GLU A 229 12.46 -7.26 19.27
CA GLU A 229 12.91 -7.51 20.64
C GLU A 229 11.74 -7.58 21.64
N THR A 230 10.60 -6.93 21.34
CA THR A 230 9.39 -7.05 22.17
C THR A 230 8.79 -8.46 22.16
N GLY A 231 9.09 -9.26 21.14
CA GLY A 231 8.45 -10.55 20.88
C GLY A 231 7.03 -10.45 20.33
N GLN A 232 6.51 -9.24 20.05
CA GLN A 232 5.12 -9.01 19.58
C GLN A 232 5.03 -8.74 18.08
N MET A 233 6.16 -8.63 17.36
CA MET A 233 6.16 -8.34 15.93
C MET A 233 5.61 -9.51 15.11
N ALA A 234 4.54 -9.27 14.38
CA ALA A 234 3.96 -10.25 13.48
C ALA A 234 4.94 -10.66 12.36
N LYS A 235 4.86 -11.92 11.93
CA LYS A 235 5.53 -12.39 10.71
C LYS A 235 4.71 -11.96 9.51
N GLY A 236 5.38 -11.40 8.50
CA GLY A 236 4.76 -11.00 7.25
C GLY A 236 4.52 -12.18 6.31
N TYR A 237 3.46 -12.10 5.51
CA TYR A 237 3.05 -13.12 4.55
C TYR A 237 2.66 -12.47 3.21
N ARG A 238 2.68 -13.27 2.15
CA ARG A 238 2.14 -12.87 0.84
C ARG A 238 1.51 -14.05 0.10
N PRO A 239 0.57 -13.80 -0.84
CA PRO A 239 0.03 -14.87 -1.67
C PRO A 239 1.08 -15.39 -2.63
N SER A 240 1.14 -16.72 -2.79
CA SER A 240 1.92 -17.39 -3.84
C SER A 240 1.45 -18.83 -4.01
N PHE A 241 1.21 -19.26 -5.25
CA PHE A 241 0.76 -20.61 -5.60
C PHE A 241 -0.52 -21.05 -4.86
N PHE A 242 -1.55 -20.19 -4.86
CA PHE A 242 -2.83 -20.35 -4.15
C PHE A 242 -2.72 -20.44 -2.62
N MET A 243 -1.56 -20.17 -2.08
CA MET A 243 -1.29 -20.21 -0.63
C MET A 243 -0.82 -18.84 -0.14
N THR A 244 -1.00 -18.59 1.14
CA THR A 244 -0.34 -17.48 1.83
C THR A 244 0.95 -18.02 2.45
N ILE A 245 2.10 -17.56 1.96
CA ILE A 245 3.43 -18.04 2.38
C ILE A 245 4.15 -17.00 3.24
N PRO A 246 4.99 -17.42 4.21
CA PRO A 246 5.84 -16.49 4.95
C PRO A 246 6.75 -15.72 3.98
N TYR A 247 6.86 -14.42 4.20
CA TYR A 247 7.74 -13.57 3.40
C TYR A 247 8.41 -12.50 4.27
N GLY A 248 9.74 -12.54 4.34
CA GLY A 248 10.55 -11.46 4.88
C GLY A 248 10.87 -10.46 3.78
N ALA A 249 10.19 -9.32 3.77
CA ALA A 249 10.53 -8.24 2.84
C ALA A 249 11.92 -7.68 3.17
N PRO A 250 12.65 -7.12 2.18
CA PRO A 250 13.87 -6.37 2.45
C PRO A 250 13.59 -5.19 3.39
N ASP A 251 14.58 -4.86 4.24
CA ASP A 251 14.52 -3.67 5.07
C ASP A 251 14.83 -2.43 4.21
N PHE A 252 13.86 -1.55 4.04
CA PHE A 252 13.96 -0.31 3.31
C PHE A 252 14.14 0.87 4.27
N ALA A 253 15.23 0.86 5.05
CA ALA A 253 15.51 1.88 6.06
C ALA A 253 15.48 3.32 5.53
N GLY A 254 15.79 3.53 4.25
CA GLY A 254 15.69 4.82 3.58
C GLY A 254 14.28 5.26 3.20
N ASN A 255 13.25 4.45 3.47
CA ASN A 255 11.84 4.76 3.16
C ASN A 255 10.95 4.75 4.40
N LYS A 256 11.54 4.87 5.60
CA LYS A 256 10.77 4.90 6.86
C LYS A 256 9.77 6.05 6.93
N PRO A 257 10.12 7.29 6.49
CA PRO A 257 9.17 8.39 6.51
C PRO A 257 7.91 8.14 5.69
N ALA A 258 8.02 7.29 4.67
CA ALA A 258 6.96 7.02 3.74
C ALA A 258 6.18 5.73 4.01
N GLY A 259 6.76 4.72 4.75
CA GLY A 259 6.09 3.44 4.80
C GLY A 259 6.53 2.40 5.82
N TYR A 260 7.42 2.70 6.78
CA TYR A 260 7.99 1.66 7.64
C TYR A 260 7.94 1.99 9.14
N ILE A 261 6.96 2.78 9.57
CA ILE A 261 6.57 2.87 10.98
C ILE A 261 5.86 1.57 11.37
N ILE A 262 6.12 1.08 12.57
CA ILE A 262 5.55 -0.14 13.14
C ILE A 262 4.72 0.25 14.35
N SER A 263 3.49 -0.28 14.46
CA SER A 263 2.61 0.01 15.59
C SER A 263 1.63 -1.15 15.83
N ASN A 264 0.78 -1.02 16.83
CA ASN A 264 -0.27 -1.97 17.18
C ASN A 264 -1.65 -1.29 17.24
N SER A 265 -2.72 -2.08 17.37
CA SER A 265 -4.09 -1.55 17.41
C SER A 265 -4.35 -0.65 18.61
N LYS A 266 -3.63 -0.83 19.72
CA LYS A 266 -3.80 -0.01 20.91
C LYS A 266 -3.29 1.42 20.69
N ASP A 267 -2.06 1.58 20.17
CA ASP A 267 -1.51 2.88 19.83
C ASP A 267 -2.27 3.52 18.65
N MET A 268 -2.72 2.71 17.67
CA MET A 268 -3.53 3.22 16.57
C MET A 268 -4.89 3.74 17.05
N ALA A 269 -5.52 3.09 18.03
CA ALA A 269 -6.75 3.61 18.62
C ALA A 269 -6.52 4.95 19.32
N ARG A 270 -5.42 5.09 20.08
CA ARG A 270 -5.03 6.36 20.69
C ARG A 270 -4.73 7.42 19.62
N TRP A 271 -3.99 7.05 18.57
CA TRP A 271 -3.70 7.92 17.43
C TRP A 271 -5.00 8.44 16.77
N MET A 272 -5.96 7.55 16.49
CA MET A 272 -7.24 7.93 15.92
C MET A 272 -8.02 8.90 16.83
N LYS A 273 -8.07 8.65 18.15
CA LYS A 273 -8.69 9.58 19.11
C LYS A 273 -8.01 10.96 19.11
N ILE A 274 -6.68 10.98 19.03
CA ILE A 274 -5.90 12.23 18.91
C ILE A 274 -6.28 12.95 17.61
N GLN A 275 -6.32 12.26 16.49
CA GLN A 275 -6.67 12.83 15.17
C GLN A 275 -8.08 13.41 15.13
N MET A 276 -9.01 12.86 15.92
CA MET A 276 -10.39 13.37 16.05
C MET A 276 -10.56 14.41 17.17
N GLY A 277 -9.47 14.83 17.83
CA GLY A 277 -9.52 15.82 18.91
C GLY A 277 -10.18 15.33 20.20
N GLN A 278 -10.26 14.00 20.41
CA GLN A 278 -10.89 13.41 21.60
C GLN A 278 -9.93 13.26 22.80
N ILE A 279 -8.63 13.52 22.61
CA ILE A 279 -7.64 13.50 23.69
C ILE A 279 -7.22 14.93 24.00
N GLU A 280 -7.54 15.38 25.22
CA GLU A 280 -7.20 16.73 25.67
C GLU A 280 -5.77 16.83 26.22
N ASP A 281 -5.26 15.76 26.81
CA ASP A 281 -3.93 15.71 27.44
C ASP A 281 -2.82 15.45 26.41
N ILE A 282 -2.73 16.35 25.44
CA ILE A 282 -1.64 16.46 24.47
C ILE A 282 -1.19 17.92 24.37
N PRO A 283 0.07 18.19 24.00
CA PRO A 283 0.56 19.56 23.84
C PRO A 283 -0.30 20.39 22.84
N ASP A 284 -0.59 21.64 23.16
CA ASP A 284 -1.49 22.49 22.38
C ASP A 284 -1.05 22.72 20.93
N ASN A 285 0.25 22.69 20.66
CA ASN A 285 0.76 22.77 19.28
C ASN A 285 0.27 21.58 18.42
N PHE A 286 0.13 20.38 19.00
CA PHE A 286 -0.40 19.23 18.27
C PHE A 286 -1.86 19.43 17.88
N LYS A 287 -2.69 20.01 18.72
CA LYS A 287 -4.10 20.28 18.39
C LYS A 287 -4.23 21.12 17.12
N ARG A 288 -3.39 22.18 16.99
CA ARG A 288 -3.39 23.05 15.81
C ARG A 288 -2.85 22.37 14.54
N ILE A 289 -1.77 21.60 14.67
CA ILE A 289 -1.20 20.93 13.50
C ILE A 289 -2.02 19.74 13.02
N ILE A 290 -2.79 19.07 13.88
CA ILE A 290 -3.73 18.02 13.51
C ILE A 290 -4.82 18.61 12.60
N GLU A 291 -5.47 19.69 13.02
CA GLU A 291 -6.46 20.37 12.17
C GLU A 291 -5.85 20.80 10.81
N LYS A 292 -4.59 21.25 10.83
CA LYS A 292 -3.87 21.60 9.61
C LYS A 292 -3.55 20.36 8.74
N SER A 293 -3.22 19.23 9.36
CA SER A 293 -2.88 18.00 8.64
C SER A 293 -4.05 17.43 7.84
N HIS A 294 -5.28 17.69 8.28
CA HIS A 294 -6.53 17.27 7.63
C HIS A 294 -6.98 18.23 6.53
N LYS A 295 -6.26 19.32 6.26
CA LYS A 295 -6.62 20.23 5.17
C LYS A 295 -6.01 19.70 3.86
N GLY A 296 -6.90 19.26 2.98
CA GLY A 296 -6.49 18.84 1.63
C GLY A 296 -6.06 20.03 0.77
N ASN A 297 -5.23 19.78 -0.21
CA ASN A 297 -4.86 20.79 -1.21
C ASN A 297 -5.99 20.96 -2.23
N GLU A 298 -6.89 21.88 -1.97
CA GLU A 298 -8.08 22.14 -2.80
C GLU A 298 -7.76 22.65 -4.22
N SER A 299 -6.52 23.09 -4.48
CA SER A 299 -6.10 23.55 -5.80
C SER A 299 -5.84 22.39 -6.77
N VAL A 300 -5.57 21.19 -6.25
CA VAL A 300 -5.30 19.99 -7.05
C VAL A 300 -5.96 18.77 -6.41
N SER A 301 -7.01 18.26 -7.05
CA SER A 301 -7.72 17.05 -6.59
C SER A 301 -6.83 15.81 -6.71
N ALA A 302 -6.90 14.94 -5.71
CA ALA A 302 -6.25 13.65 -5.75
C ALA A 302 -7.06 12.61 -6.55
N ASP A 303 -8.39 12.66 -6.43
CA ASP A 303 -9.37 11.90 -7.19
C ASP A 303 -10.71 12.66 -7.13
N ASP A 304 -11.77 12.16 -7.77
CA ASP A 304 -13.08 12.80 -7.77
C ASP A 304 -13.60 13.00 -6.33
N GLY A 305 -13.61 14.27 -5.90
CA GLY A 305 -14.03 14.65 -4.55
C GLY A 305 -13.03 14.35 -3.43
N LEU A 306 -11.79 13.94 -3.74
CA LEU A 306 -10.74 13.69 -2.75
C LEU A 306 -9.58 14.67 -2.92
N TYR A 307 -9.05 15.14 -1.81
CA TYR A 307 -7.86 16.00 -1.74
C TYR A 307 -6.81 15.37 -0.82
N TYR A 308 -5.53 15.60 -1.10
CA TYR A 308 -4.48 15.08 -0.27
C TYR A 308 -4.01 16.13 0.74
N GLY A 309 -4.09 15.79 2.03
CA GLY A 309 -3.58 16.57 3.16
C GLY A 309 -2.16 16.17 3.55
N ALA A 310 -1.80 16.30 4.81
CA ALA A 310 -0.51 15.89 5.31
C ALA A 310 -0.49 14.39 5.69
N GLY A 311 -0.45 13.52 4.69
CA GLY A 311 -0.50 12.06 4.86
C GLY A 311 -1.91 11.49 4.97
N TRP A 312 -2.90 12.24 4.49
CA TRP A 312 -4.31 11.87 4.51
C TRP A 312 -5.00 12.16 3.18
N LEU A 313 -5.86 11.27 2.75
CA LEU A 313 -6.90 11.55 1.77
C LEU A 313 -8.11 12.12 2.51
N VAL A 314 -8.57 13.28 2.07
CA VAL A 314 -9.65 14.04 2.72
C VAL A 314 -10.78 14.22 1.73
N ASN A 315 -11.98 13.78 2.10
CA ASN A 315 -13.16 14.00 1.28
C ASN A 315 -13.53 15.51 1.24
N SER A 316 -14.02 15.98 0.11
CA SER A 316 -14.34 17.39 -0.13
C SER A 316 -15.33 17.98 0.86
N ASP A 317 -16.24 17.18 1.43
CA ASP A 317 -17.17 17.57 2.47
C ASP A 317 -16.67 17.24 3.90
N ALA A 318 -15.42 16.74 4.00
CA ALA A 318 -14.79 16.29 5.24
C ALA A 318 -15.57 15.19 6.00
N SER A 319 -16.50 14.50 5.32
CA SER A 319 -17.29 13.42 5.93
C SER A 319 -16.41 12.24 6.38
N TYR A 320 -15.28 12.00 5.68
CA TYR A 320 -14.26 11.06 6.11
C TYR A 320 -12.85 11.50 5.72
N ILE A 321 -11.89 10.99 6.46
CA ILE A 321 -10.45 11.17 6.24
C ILE A 321 -9.81 9.80 6.34
N GLU A 322 -9.00 9.42 5.35
CA GLU A 322 -8.44 8.08 5.32
C GLU A 322 -7.00 8.04 4.82
N HIS A 323 -6.32 6.96 5.10
CA HIS A 323 -5.15 6.50 4.36
C HIS A 323 -5.07 4.98 4.42
N ASP A 324 -4.78 4.37 3.28
CA ASP A 324 -4.42 2.97 3.17
C ASP A 324 -2.90 2.78 3.11
N GLY A 325 -2.45 1.58 3.37
CA GLY A 325 -1.03 1.24 3.34
C GLY A 325 -0.80 -0.18 2.84
N VAL A 326 0.16 -0.34 1.94
CA VAL A 326 0.59 -1.64 1.43
C VAL A 326 2.11 -1.70 1.39
N ASN A 327 2.68 -2.64 2.13
CA ASN A 327 4.06 -3.13 2.04
C ASN A 327 4.04 -4.53 1.40
N PRO A 328 5.17 -5.10 0.98
CA PRO A 328 5.17 -6.41 0.31
C PRO A 328 4.55 -7.56 1.10
N ASN A 329 4.43 -7.42 2.42
CA ASN A 329 4.01 -8.46 3.36
C ASN A 329 3.12 -7.96 4.52
N PHE A 330 2.72 -6.68 4.51
CA PHE A 330 1.77 -6.07 5.44
C PHE A 330 0.81 -5.17 4.67
N SER A 331 -0.40 -5.00 5.18
CA SER A 331 -1.32 -3.98 4.69
C SER A 331 -2.12 -3.38 5.84
N THR A 332 -2.48 -2.11 5.70
CA THR A 332 -3.18 -1.34 6.72
C THR A 332 -4.22 -0.43 6.09
N GLN A 333 -5.20 -0.03 6.87
CA GLN A 333 -6.10 1.07 6.51
C GLN A 333 -6.59 1.77 7.78
N VAL A 334 -6.68 3.08 7.73
CA VAL A 334 -7.25 3.92 8.78
C VAL A 334 -8.27 4.84 8.16
N VAL A 335 -9.47 4.89 8.74
CA VAL A 335 -10.54 5.79 8.32
C VAL A 335 -11.08 6.51 9.57
N LEU A 336 -11.19 7.82 9.48
CA LEU A 336 -11.75 8.69 10.49
C LEU A 336 -13.07 9.26 9.98
N PHE A 337 -14.10 9.27 10.79
CA PHE A 337 -15.39 9.93 10.58
C PHE A 337 -15.58 11.00 11.67
N PRO A 338 -15.02 12.21 11.47
CA PRO A 338 -14.93 13.20 12.55
C PRO A 338 -16.30 13.66 13.08
N GLU A 339 -17.31 13.77 12.20
CA GLU A 339 -18.66 14.18 12.59
C GLU A 339 -19.36 13.15 13.48
N ASP A 340 -19.07 11.87 13.28
CA ASP A 340 -19.62 10.75 14.05
C ASP A 340 -18.78 10.41 15.29
N LEU A 341 -17.64 11.06 15.49
CA LEU A 341 -16.62 10.71 16.49
C LEU A 341 -16.25 9.22 16.42
N ARG A 342 -16.21 8.67 15.21
CA ARG A 342 -15.90 7.26 14.93
C ARG A 342 -14.64 7.14 14.09
N ALA A 343 -13.86 6.12 14.37
CA ALA A 343 -12.73 5.77 13.53
C ALA A 343 -12.46 4.27 13.54
N VAL A 344 -11.87 3.78 12.47
CA VAL A 344 -11.54 2.36 12.31
C VAL A 344 -10.11 2.24 11.81
N SER A 345 -9.32 1.39 12.44
CA SER A 345 -7.99 1.00 11.98
C SER A 345 -7.92 -0.52 11.81
N LEU A 346 -7.47 -0.97 10.65
CA LEU A 346 -7.22 -2.36 10.33
C LEU A 346 -5.73 -2.56 10.04
N LEU A 347 -5.09 -3.47 10.75
CA LEU A 347 -3.70 -3.89 10.58
C LEU A 347 -3.67 -5.36 10.16
N THR A 348 -2.92 -5.69 9.11
CA THR A 348 -2.81 -7.05 8.62
C THR A 348 -1.36 -7.44 8.29
N ASN A 349 -1.00 -8.67 8.52
CA ASN A 349 0.33 -9.18 8.21
C ASN A 349 0.40 -9.87 6.83
N SER A 350 -0.42 -9.41 5.88
CA SER A 350 -0.40 -9.92 4.51
C SER A 350 -1.05 -8.94 3.52
N THR A 351 -0.63 -8.99 2.27
CA THR A 351 -1.31 -8.33 1.14
C THR A 351 -2.44 -9.17 0.53
N ASN A 352 -2.79 -10.29 1.17
CA ASN A 352 -3.83 -11.22 0.72
C ASN A 352 -5.24 -10.77 1.12
N VAL A 353 -5.36 -9.78 2.00
CA VAL A 353 -6.60 -9.22 2.52
C VAL A 353 -7.05 -8.03 1.68
N ASN A 354 -8.34 -7.89 1.46
CA ASN A 354 -8.95 -6.69 0.90
C ASN A 354 -9.41 -5.80 2.06
N ASN A 355 -8.58 -4.83 2.43
CA ASN A 355 -8.84 -3.96 3.58
C ASN A 355 -10.09 -3.10 3.36
N ILE A 356 -10.28 -2.56 2.15
CA ILE A 356 -11.46 -1.75 1.81
C ILE A 356 -12.74 -2.54 2.08
N TYR A 357 -12.79 -3.80 1.60
CA TYR A 357 -13.94 -4.67 1.84
C TYR A 357 -14.25 -4.85 3.33
N ILE A 358 -13.22 -4.99 4.18
CA ILE A 358 -13.42 -5.15 5.63
C ILE A 358 -13.93 -3.85 6.25
N ILE A 359 -13.31 -2.73 5.95
CA ILE A 359 -13.70 -1.42 6.51
C ILE A 359 -15.14 -1.08 6.11
N ASP A 360 -15.49 -1.23 4.83
CA ASP A 360 -16.87 -1.00 4.35
C ASP A 360 -17.87 -1.95 5.02
N SER A 361 -17.49 -3.22 5.20
CA SER A 361 -18.35 -4.21 5.87
C SER A 361 -18.54 -3.87 7.36
N VAL A 362 -17.48 -3.45 8.05
CA VAL A 362 -17.56 -2.98 9.44
C VAL A 362 -18.51 -1.79 9.53
N GLN A 363 -18.35 -0.80 8.65
CA GLN A 363 -19.23 0.36 8.62
C GLN A 363 -20.69 -0.03 8.36
N ASN A 364 -20.94 -0.91 7.39
CA ASN A 364 -22.27 -1.41 7.09
C ASN A 364 -22.89 -2.14 8.31
N ILE A 365 -22.11 -2.95 9.04
CA ILE A 365 -22.58 -3.59 10.27
C ILE A 365 -22.97 -2.55 11.33
N LEU A 366 -22.12 -1.53 11.54
CA LEU A 366 -22.37 -0.47 12.52
C LEU A 366 -23.61 0.35 12.17
N GLU A 367 -23.91 0.52 10.89
CA GLU A 367 -25.08 1.22 10.39
C GLU A 367 -26.32 0.32 10.23
N GLY A 368 -26.23 -0.97 10.55
CA GLY A 368 -27.31 -1.94 10.37
C GLY A 368 -27.65 -2.24 8.90
N LYS A 369 -26.71 -2.03 8.01
CA LYS A 369 -26.82 -2.32 6.56
C LYS A 369 -26.31 -3.73 6.24
N PRO A 370 -26.74 -4.34 5.12
CA PRO A 370 -26.21 -5.63 4.68
C PRO A 370 -24.75 -5.49 4.23
N ILE A 371 -23.95 -6.52 4.51
CA ILE A 371 -22.57 -6.61 4.01
C ILE A 371 -22.54 -7.25 2.61
N GLU A 372 -21.64 -6.78 1.78
CA GLU A 372 -21.38 -7.35 0.46
C GLU A 372 -20.70 -8.72 0.57
N PRO A 373 -20.84 -9.60 -0.46
CA PRO A 373 -20.12 -10.86 -0.49
C PRO A 373 -18.61 -10.65 -0.44
N TYR A 374 -17.89 -11.58 0.22
CA TYR A 374 -16.43 -11.51 0.37
C TYR A 374 -15.71 -11.22 -0.94
N GLN A 375 -14.90 -10.19 -0.92
CA GLN A 375 -14.07 -9.74 -2.04
C GLN A 375 -12.59 -10.04 -1.77
N ARG A 376 -11.95 -10.71 -2.73
CA ARG A 376 -10.51 -10.97 -2.65
C ARG A 376 -9.70 -9.73 -2.96
N SER A 377 -8.50 -9.63 -2.38
CA SER A 377 -7.55 -8.57 -2.76
C SER A 377 -7.08 -8.73 -4.22
N GLY A 378 -6.68 -7.63 -4.84
CA GLY A 378 -6.09 -7.64 -6.18
C GLY A 378 -4.84 -8.54 -6.24
N MET A 379 -4.02 -8.54 -5.19
CA MET A 379 -2.83 -9.39 -5.10
C MET A 379 -3.17 -10.88 -5.06
N HIS A 380 -4.23 -11.27 -4.33
CA HIS A 380 -4.73 -12.64 -4.33
C HIS A 380 -5.25 -13.07 -5.70
N LEU A 381 -5.99 -12.20 -6.39
CA LEU A 381 -6.48 -12.49 -7.75
C LEU A 381 -5.30 -12.65 -8.73
N THR A 382 -4.30 -11.79 -8.62
CA THR A 382 -3.07 -11.86 -9.42
C THR A 382 -2.36 -13.20 -9.22
N ASP A 383 -2.22 -13.66 -7.96
CA ASP A 383 -1.64 -14.98 -7.69
C ASP A 383 -2.46 -16.13 -8.29
N ILE A 384 -3.78 -16.09 -8.17
CA ILE A 384 -4.65 -17.14 -8.76
C ILE A 384 -4.46 -17.24 -10.27
N ILE A 385 -4.39 -16.10 -10.97
CA ILE A 385 -4.19 -16.06 -12.42
C ILE A 385 -2.84 -16.66 -12.79
N PHE A 386 -1.76 -16.21 -12.18
CA PHE A 386 -0.41 -16.68 -12.51
C PHE A 386 -0.14 -18.12 -12.06
N SER A 387 -0.68 -18.53 -10.92
CA SER A 387 -0.59 -19.92 -10.46
C SER A 387 -1.34 -20.87 -11.40
N SER A 388 -2.54 -20.50 -11.85
CA SER A 388 -3.30 -21.25 -12.83
C SER A 388 -2.58 -21.36 -14.17
N ALA A 389 -2.02 -20.23 -14.66
CA ALA A 389 -1.21 -20.22 -15.89
C ALA A 389 0.03 -21.11 -15.77
N THR A 390 0.72 -21.06 -14.62
CA THR A 390 1.87 -21.93 -14.32
C THR A 390 1.50 -23.41 -14.46
N ILE A 391 0.40 -23.84 -13.83
CA ILE A 391 -0.04 -25.23 -13.88
C ILE A 391 -0.40 -25.63 -15.33
N ILE A 392 -1.21 -24.84 -16.01
CA ILE A 392 -1.68 -25.13 -17.37
C ILE A 392 -0.49 -25.26 -18.32
N PHE A 393 0.41 -24.27 -18.35
CA PHE A 393 1.56 -24.29 -19.26
C PHE A 393 2.56 -25.38 -18.91
N THR A 394 2.77 -25.66 -17.63
CA THR A 394 3.65 -26.79 -17.20
C THR A 394 3.09 -28.13 -17.65
N VAL A 395 1.79 -28.38 -17.43
CA VAL A 395 1.15 -29.62 -17.87
C VAL A 395 1.22 -29.77 -19.39
N LEU A 396 0.93 -28.72 -20.14
CA LEU A 396 1.02 -28.74 -21.61
C LEU A 396 2.46 -28.95 -22.08
N ALA A 397 3.43 -28.28 -21.46
CA ALA A 397 4.85 -28.46 -21.77
C ALA A 397 5.27 -29.92 -21.58
N LEU A 398 4.96 -30.50 -20.41
CA LEU A 398 5.26 -31.90 -20.11
C LEU A 398 4.56 -32.87 -21.06
N LEU A 399 3.29 -32.63 -21.40
CA LEU A 399 2.53 -33.44 -22.34
C LEU A 399 3.22 -33.48 -23.72
N PHE A 400 3.49 -32.32 -24.30
CA PHE A 400 4.15 -32.24 -25.62
C PHE A 400 5.57 -32.77 -25.58
N PHE A 401 6.28 -32.56 -24.48
CA PHE A 401 7.63 -33.14 -24.29
C PHE A 401 7.59 -34.66 -24.26
N MET A 402 6.69 -35.28 -23.43
CA MET A 402 6.56 -36.74 -23.33
C MET A 402 6.12 -37.39 -24.64
N ILE A 403 5.13 -36.78 -25.35
CA ILE A 403 4.72 -37.25 -26.68
C ILE A 403 5.92 -37.22 -27.65
N SER A 404 6.76 -36.19 -27.57
CA SER A 404 7.93 -36.06 -28.42
C SER A 404 9.00 -37.07 -28.10
N LEU A 405 9.20 -37.49 -26.83
CA LEU A 405 10.13 -38.54 -26.41
C LEU A 405 9.68 -39.93 -26.86
N ARG A 406 8.38 -40.28 -26.70
CA ARG A 406 7.84 -41.62 -27.05
C ARG A 406 7.86 -41.92 -28.53
N ARG A 407 8.05 -40.93 -29.38
CA ARG A 407 8.16 -41.12 -30.81
C ARG A 407 9.60 -41.43 -31.21
N GLU A 408 9.85 -42.69 -31.48
CA GLU A 408 11.04 -43.09 -32.18
C GLU A 408 11.14 -42.32 -33.51
N ARG A 409 12.29 -41.73 -33.73
CA ARG A 409 12.64 -41.05 -34.98
C ARG A 409 12.62 -42.08 -36.06
N ASN A 410 11.48 -42.25 -36.75
CA ASN A 410 11.39 -43.16 -37.88
C ASN A 410 12.46 -42.76 -38.88
N ASN A 411 13.50 -43.61 -39.02
CA ASN A 411 14.75 -43.36 -39.75
C ASN A 411 14.55 -43.19 -41.26
N ASN A 412 13.32 -43.23 -41.75
CA ASN A 412 12.99 -42.86 -43.12
C ASN A 412 13.09 -41.34 -43.25
N GLN A 413 14.22 -40.89 -43.79
CA GLN A 413 14.57 -39.51 -44.14
C GLN A 413 13.59 -38.92 -45.16
N ASN A 414 12.33 -38.72 -44.78
CA ASN A 414 11.44 -37.91 -45.54
C ASN A 414 11.86 -36.43 -45.34
N ARG A 415 12.46 -35.85 -46.38
CA ARG A 415 12.84 -34.45 -46.42
C ARG A 415 11.67 -33.58 -45.90
N ILE A 416 11.91 -32.85 -44.81
CA ILE A 416 10.94 -31.92 -44.26
C ILE A 416 10.56 -30.93 -45.35
N SER A 417 9.27 -30.83 -45.71
CA SER A 417 8.81 -29.94 -46.78
C SER A 417 9.17 -28.48 -46.48
N LYS A 418 9.40 -27.66 -47.52
CA LYS A 418 9.71 -26.23 -47.38
C LYS A 418 8.69 -25.53 -46.50
N LYS A 419 7.38 -25.79 -46.71
CA LYS A 419 6.27 -25.21 -45.88
C LYS A 419 6.42 -25.55 -44.38
N ARG A 420 6.81 -26.78 -44.05
CA ARG A 420 7.00 -27.20 -42.66
C ARG A 420 8.24 -26.58 -42.03
N LYS A 421 9.34 -26.41 -42.77
CA LYS A 421 10.51 -25.69 -42.29
C LYS A 421 10.15 -24.24 -41.93
N VAL A 422 9.33 -23.59 -42.74
CA VAL A 422 8.83 -22.24 -42.47
C VAL A 422 7.96 -22.18 -41.19
N VAL A 423 7.04 -23.14 -41.01
CA VAL A 423 6.21 -23.21 -39.79
C VAL A 423 7.06 -23.43 -38.54
N ILE A 424 8.02 -24.39 -38.58
CA ILE A 424 8.92 -24.66 -37.44
C ILE A 424 9.79 -23.43 -37.17
N GLY A 425 10.33 -22.80 -38.21
CA GLY A 425 11.11 -21.57 -38.05
C GLY A 425 10.30 -20.45 -37.44
N GLY A 426 9.03 -20.27 -37.86
CA GLY A 426 8.12 -19.31 -37.26
C GLY A 426 7.81 -19.61 -35.80
N LEU A 427 7.53 -20.88 -35.44
CA LEU A 427 7.29 -21.26 -34.03
C LEU A 427 8.55 -21.11 -33.16
N LEU A 428 9.72 -21.41 -33.69
CA LEU A 428 10.97 -21.17 -32.98
C LEU A 428 11.21 -19.67 -32.75
N ALA A 429 11.02 -18.87 -33.81
CA ALA A 429 11.10 -17.42 -33.68
C ALA A 429 10.09 -16.87 -32.63
N LEU A 430 8.83 -17.37 -32.66
CA LEU A 430 7.83 -17.00 -31.66
C LEU A 430 8.25 -17.42 -30.26
N THR A 431 8.80 -18.63 -30.07
CA THR A 431 9.31 -19.07 -28.77
C THR A 431 10.42 -18.15 -28.24
N ILE A 432 11.35 -17.77 -29.13
CA ILE A 432 12.44 -16.85 -28.79
C ILE A 432 11.87 -15.47 -28.42
N ILE A 433 10.91 -14.96 -29.20
CA ILE A 433 10.25 -13.68 -28.92
C ILE A 433 9.56 -13.74 -27.53
N ILE A 434 8.79 -14.79 -27.23
CA ILE A 434 8.14 -14.96 -25.93
C ILE A 434 9.17 -15.02 -24.81
N ALA A 435 10.28 -15.74 -24.99
CA ALA A 435 11.35 -15.80 -23.99
C ALA A 435 11.98 -14.41 -23.74
N ILE A 436 12.23 -13.64 -24.80
CA ILE A 436 12.75 -12.28 -24.70
C ILE A 436 11.73 -11.37 -24.01
N LEU A 437 10.48 -11.41 -24.45
CA LEU A 437 9.41 -10.61 -23.83
C LEU A 437 9.22 -10.95 -22.35
N SER A 438 9.30 -12.23 -21.99
CA SER A 438 9.25 -12.65 -20.58
C SER A 438 10.45 -12.11 -19.78
N LEU A 439 11.63 -12.07 -20.37
CA LEU A 439 12.84 -11.57 -19.71
C LEU A 439 12.81 -10.04 -19.51
N ILE A 440 12.26 -9.31 -20.48
CA ILE A 440 12.19 -7.83 -20.45
C ILE A 440 10.82 -7.33 -19.97
N TYR A 441 9.94 -8.23 -19.53
CA TYR A 441 8.59 -7.89 -19.03
C TYR A 441 8.57 -6.75 -18.01
N PRO A 442 9.46 -6.71 -17.00
CA PRO A 442 9.49 -5.62 -16.04
C PRO A 442 9.64 -4.25 -16.69
N MET A 443 10.49 -4.13 -17.72
CA MET A 443 10.75 -2.86 -18.41
C MET A 443 9.50 -2.30 -19.11
N PHE A 444 8.56 -3.16 -19.55
CA PHE A 444 7.31 -2.70 -20.17
C PHE A 444 6.32 -2.08 -19.18
N ILE A 445 6.46 -2.44 -17.90
CA ILE A 445 5.59 -1.94 -16.83
C ILE A 445 6.32 -0.94 -15.91
N GLY A 446 7.48 -0.42 -16.36
CA GLY A 446 8.25 0.59 -15.63
C GLY A 446 9.02 0.09 -14.42
N TYR A 447 9.24 -1.24 -14.28
CA TYR A 447 9.92 -1.84 -13.13
C TYR A 447 11.15 -2.67 -13.54
N ASP A 448 11.94 -3.04 -12.55
CA ASP A 448 12.98 -4.06 -12.68
C ASP A 448 12.55 -5.42 -12.08
N TRP A 449 13.39 -6.45 -12.26
CA TRP A 449 13.13 -7.77 -11.70
C TRP A 449 13.18 -7.78 -10.17
N GLN A 450 14.02 -6.98 -9.55
CA GLN A 450 14.12 -6.90 -8.10
C GLN A 450 12.82 -6.39 -7.51
N THR A 451 12.29 -5.31 -8.05
CA THR A 451 10.98 -4.75 -7.66
C THR A 451 9.87 -5.78 -7.82
N LEU A 452 9.81 -6.48 -8.97
CA LEU A 452 8.78 -7.50 -9.16
C LEU A 452 8.92 -8.68 -8.20
N LEU A 453 10.13 -9.15 -7.91
CA LEU A 453 10.36 -10.23 -6.96
C LEU A 453 9.99 -9.84 -5.53
N VAL A 454 10.14 -8.56 -5.18
CA VAL A 454 9.75 -8.03 -3.87
C VAL A 454 8.24 -7.87 -3.76
N TRP A 455 7.59 -7.31 -4.79
CA TRP A 455 6.19 -6.89 -4.70
C TRP A 455 5.17 -7.86 -5.28
N GLN A 456 5.57 -8.72 -6.23
CA GLN A 456 4.64 -9.62 -6.91
C GLN A 456 4.73 -11.06 -6.41
N PRO A 457 3.65 -11.85 -6.51
CA PRO A 457 3.69 -13.28 -6.22
C PRO A 457 4.76 -14.01 -7.03
N TYR A 458 5.43 -14.99 -6.44
CA TYR A 458 6.40 -15.83 -7.18
C TYR A 458 5.78 -16.58 -8.36
N SER A 459 4.46 -16.79 -8.32
CA SER A 459 3.69 -17.39 -9.41
C SER A 459 3.82 -16.62 -10.74
N LEU A 460 4.05 -15.30 -10.72
CA LEU A 460 4.30 -14.49 -11.92
C LEU A 460 5.53 -15.00 -12.68
N VAL A 461 6.64 -15.15 -11.98
CA VAL A 461 7.90 -15.59 -12.62
C VAL A 461 7.75 -17.00 -13.18
N THR A 462 7.14 -17.90 -12.42
CA THR A 462 6.94 -19.29 -12.86
C THR A 462 5.93 -19.39 -14.01
N ALA A 463 4.96 -18.50 -14.11
CA ALA A 463 4.02 -18.43 -15.24
C ALA A 463 4.78 -18.05 -16.54
N LEU A 464 5.66 -17.05 -16.49
CA LEU A 464 6.47 -16.63 -17.63
C LEU A 464 7.44 -17.74 -18.08
N LEU A 465 8.10 -18.42 -17.14
CA LEU A 465 8.99 -19.54 -17.43
C LEU A 465 8.24 -20.74 -18.00
N SER A 466 7.07 -21.09 -17.45
CA SER A 466 6.26 -22.21 -17.92
C SER A 466 5.65 -21.96 -19.30
N LEU A 467 5.26 -20.73 -19.61
CA LEU A 467 4.83 -20.32 -20.96
C LEU A 467 5.97 -20.53 -21.99
N THR A 468 7.17 -20.09 -21.65
CA THR A 468 8.36 -20.29 -22.51
C THR A 468 8.65 -21.77 -22.72
N ALA A 469 8.62 -22.57 -21.66
CA ALA A 469 8.83 -24.03 -21.72
C ALA A 469 7.75 -24.73 -22.56
N PHE A 470 6.48 -24.31 -22.45
CA PHE A 470 5.39 -24.79 -23.29
C PHE A 470 5.65 -24.51 -24.76
N CYS A 471 6.00 -23.27 -25.13
CA CYS A 471 6.28 -22.89 -26.52
C CYS A 471 7.45 -23.70 -27.09
N ALA A 472 8.50 -23.90 -26.31
CA ALA A 472 9.66 -24.72 -26.71
C ALA A 472 9.28 -26.20 -26.93
N SER A 473 8.53 -26.80 -26.00
CA SER A 473 8.08 -28.19 -26.07
C SER A 473 7.09 -28.41 -27.22
N PHE A 474 6.21 -27.46 -27.47
CA PHE A 474 5.28 -27.50 -28.60
C PHE A 474 6.02 -27.38 -29.95
N THR A 475 6.98 -26.46 -30.04
CA THR A 475 7.82 -26.32 -31.24
C THR A 475 8.60 -27.64 -31.54
N TRP A 476 9.16 -28.26 -30.49
CA TRP A 476 9.84 -29.57 -30.61
C TRP A 476 8.88 -30.67 -31.03
N TYR A 477 7.67 -30.73 -30.47
CA TYR A 477 6.61 -31.64 -30.88
C TYR A 477 6.27 -31.50 -32.36
N ILE A 478 6.05 -30.29 -32.88
CA ILE A 478 5.77 -30.02 -34.29
C ILE A 478 6.97 -30.41 -35.15
N TRP A 479 8.21 -30.22 -34.68
CA TRP A 479 9.43 -30.62 -35.43
C TRP A 479 9.51 -32.14 -35.57
N LYS A 480 9.15 -32.92 -34.54
CA LYS A 480 9.16 -34.39 -34.57
C LYS A 480 7.95 -35.03 -35.27
N TYR A 481 6.84 -34.32 -35.48
CA TYR A 481 5.62 -34.89 -36.00
C TYR A 481 5.68 -35.11 -37.54
N PRO A 482 5.68 -36.37 -38.10
CA PRO A 482 5.58 -36.60 -39.55
C PRO A 482 4.15 -36.27 -39.98
N LYS A 483 3.97 -35.79 -41.24
CA LYS A 483 2.63 -35.66 -41.85
C LYS A 483 1.89 -36.99 -41.80
N ILE A 484 0.64 -37.00 -41.36
CA ILE A 484 -0.32 -38.08 -41.63
C ILE A 484 -0.44 -38.15 -43.14
N LYS A 485 0.01 -39.26 -43.77
CA LYS A 485 -0.26 -39.49 -45.19
C LYS A 485 -1.77 -39.54 -45.33
N PRO A 486 -2.36 -38.82 -46.29
CA PRO A 486 -3.77 -39.03 -46.57
C PRO A 486 -4.01 -40.50 -46.91
N TYR A 487 -4.99 -41.10 -46.28
CA TYR A 487 -5.44 -42.44 -46.57
C TYR A 487 -5.75 -42.54 -48.06
N LYS A 488 -4.88 -43.21 -48.85
CA LYS A 488 -5.21 -43.55 -50.22
C LYS A 488 -6.37 -44.54 -50.15
N LYS A 489 -7.60 -44.11 -50.47
CA LYS A 489 -8.66 -45.04 -50.81
C LYS A 489 -8.11 -45.93 -51.94
N SER A 490 -7.91 -47.22 -51.64
CA SER A 490 -7.72 -48.26 -52.67
C SER A 490 -9.03 -48.32 -53.47
N ASN A 491 -8.92 -48.01 -54.76
CA ASN A 491 -9.98 -48.36 -55.71
C ASN A 491 -10.12 -49.87 -55.87
#